data_869e629489492723574460f46727fffc
#
_entry.id   869e629489492723574460f46727fffc
#
_cell.length_a   1.000
_cell.length_b   1.000
_cell.length_c   1.000
_cell.angle_alpha   90.00
_cell.angle_beta   90.00
_cell.angle_gamma   90.00
#
_symmetry.space_group_name_H-M   'P 1'
#
loop_
_entity.id
_entity.type
_entity.pdbx_description
1 polymer ?
#
loop_
_entity_poly.entity_id
_entity_poly.type
_entity_poly.pdbx_seq_one_letter_code
_entity_poly.pdbx_strand_id
1 'polypeptide(L)'
;MLVFPAAPRYSKSRKTQTENLTGVFAVEIPLQEFERAAQRLKGVLHHTELDLSATFSAMTGGNIYLKYENSQKTGSFKIRGASNKIAALVERGETGAVVASSAGNHAQGVAYAAHRFGIPATIVMPKTAPIAKAKATEGYGATVVLAGDCYDDAYAKACEICEQEHATFLHPYNDPEVIAGQGTLGLEILGDLPTADIVIVPAGGGGLLAGVAACIKQINPRVQVIGVQAEGADAIAQSFHSHSYVQTDSVATIADGIAVKAPGDITVPLIQKYADDVVTVSDLEISEAVLLLMERCKQIVEPSGAAPVAAVLKGKVDVKGKNVVCLLSGGNIDVSFIQCIIEQGLVSRHRRLRFTVTLLDRPGSLGKLLNDIAALGANILSVEHDRLTAGLNPNEIDVHVSCEVGGKAHGDRVLDQLIQTGYHVKID
;
A
#
# COMPACT_ATOMS: atom_id res chain seq x y z
N MET A 1 -12.97 29.68 -13.71
CA MET A 1 -11.90 29.35 -14.67
C MET A 1 -10.60 29.81 -14.04
N LEU A 2 -10.03 28.99 -13.16
CA LEU A 2 -8.78 29.27 -12.47
C LEU A 2 -7.66 28.55 -13.23
N VAL A 3 -6.78 29.35 -13.82
CA VAL A 3 -5.59 28.89 -14.54
C VAL A 3 -4.57 28.48 -13.50
N PHE A 4 -4.20 27.22 -13.48
CA PHE A 4 -3.12 26.71 -12.63
C PHE A 4 -1.77 27.22 -13.13
N PRO A 5 -0.88 27.69 -12.24
CA PRO A 5 0.49 27.99 -12.61
C PRO A 5 1.25 26.69 -12.88
N ALA A 6 1.99 26.65 -13.97
CA ALA A 6 2.89 25.56 -14.34
C ALA A 6 3.96 25.35 -13.25
N ALA A 7 4.26 24.08 -12.97
CA ALA A 7 5.30 23.69 -12.03
C ALA A 7 6.65 24.39 -12.31
N PRO A 8 7.44 24.75 -11.28
CA PRO A 8 8.72 25.41 -11.48
C PRO A 8 9.69 24.53 -12.28
N ARG A 9 10.24 25.08 -13.36
CA ARG A 9 11.23 24.42 -14.22
C ARG A 9 12.54 24.25 -13.46
N TYR A 10 12.92 23.00 -13.20
CA TYR A 10 14.23 22.65 -12.62
C TYR A 10 15.38 23.20 -13.49
N SER A 11 16.40 23.72 -12.81
CA SER A 11 17.62 24.27 -13.45
C SER A 11 18.38 23.17 -14.21
N LYS A 12 18.87 23.56 -15.39
CA LYS A 12 19.60 22.71 -16.34
C LYS A 12 20.93 22.23 -15.76
N SER A 13 21.09 20.93 -15.49
CA SER A 13 22.40 20.30 -15.40
C SER A 13 22.47 19.09 -16.33
N ARG A 14 23.46 19.15 -17.20
CA ARG A 14 23.96 18.19 -18.20
C ARG A 14 23.03 17.01 -18.59
N LYS A 15 22.50 17.13 -19.81
CA LYS A 15 21.68 16.16 -20.54
C LYS A 15 22.53 15.27 -21.42
N THR A 16 22.36 13.95 -21.32
CA THR A 16 22.50 13.07 -22.50
C THR A 16 21.08 12.90 -23.07
N GLN A 17 20.80 13.46 -24.21
CA GLN A 17 19.48 13.48 -24.84
C GLN A 17 19.49 12.60 -26.08
N THR A 18 18.52 11.68 -26.15
CA THR A 18 18.03 11.12 -27.41
C THR A 18 16.65 11.72 -27.68
N GLU A 19 16.51 12.47 -28.75
CA GLU A 19 15.24 13.06 -29.18
C GLU A 19 14.36 12.00 -29.83
N ASN A 20 13.16 11.76 -29.28
CA ASN A 20 12.09 11.07 -29.97
C ASN A 20 11.06 12.06 -30.53
N LEU A 21 10.44 11.70 -31.65
CA LEU A 21 9.57 12.51 -32.52
C LEU A 21 8.32 13.17 -31.89
N THR A 22 8.17 13.16 -30.57
CA THR A 22 7.03 13.76 -29.83
C THR A 22 7.43 14.87 -28.85
N GLY A 23 8.70 15.30 -28.82
CA GLY A 23 9.13 16.45 -28.01
C GLY A 23 9.19 16.22 -26.48
N VAL A 24 8.92 15.02 -25.97
CA VAL A 24 9.10 14.67 -24.57
C VAL A 24 10.47 14.02 -24.40
N PHE A 25 11.35 14.66 -23.62
CA PHE A 25 12.66 14.08 -23.31
C PHE A 25 12.47 12.83 -22.42
N ALA A 26 12.75 11.65 -22.97
CA ALA A 26 12.75 10.42 -22.19
C ALA A 26 13.91 10.48 -21.18
N VAL A 27 13.61 10.52 -19.90
CA VAL A 27 14.60 10.34 -18.84
C VAL A 27 15.01 8.87 -18.84
N GLU A 28 16.26 8.58 -19.10
CA GLU A 28 16.83 7.25 -18.94
C GLU A 28 17.62 7.19 -17.62
N ILE A 29 17.43 6.10 -16.86
CA ILE A 29 18.22 5.80 -15.67
C ILE A 29 19.05 4.57 -16.03
N PRO A 30 20.35 4.72 -16.34
CA PRO A 30 21.21 3.61 -16.72
C PRO A 30 21.49 2.70 -15.51
N LEU A 31 21.83 1.43 -15.77
CA LEU A 31 22.10 0.42 -14.73
C LEU A 31 23.13 0.90 -13.69
N GLN A 32 24.14 1.64 -14.14
CA GLN A 32 25.17 2.19 -13.27
C GLN A 32 24.63 3.13 -12.17
N GLU A 33 23.51 3.81 -12.41
CA GLU A 33 22.90 4.65 -11.36
C GLU A 33 22.22 3.80 -10.26
N PHE A 34 21.66 2.64 -10.60
CA PHE A 34 21.16 1.68 -9.60
C PHE A 34 22.31 1.07 -8.81
N GLU A 35 23.41 0.73 -9.46
CA GLU A 35 24.62 0.21 -8.79
C GLU A 35 25.24 1.25 -7.86
N ARG A 36 25.35 2.52 -8.29
CA ARG A 36 25.79 3.63 -7.44
C ARG A 36 24.86 3.85 -6.25
N ALA A 37 23.53 3.80 -6.48
CA ALA A 37 22.55 3.88 -5.41
C ALA A 37 22.74 2.74 -4.40
N ALA A 38 22.96 1.50 -4.85
CA ALA A 38 23.23 0.37 -3.97
C ALA A 38 24.51 0.57 -3.13
N GLN A 39 25.56 1.14 -3.72
CA GLN A 39 26.79 1.47 -2.98
C GLN A 39 26.54 2.55 -1.91
N ARG A 40 25.81 3.64 -2.22
CA ARG A 40 25.44 4.69 -1.25
C ARG A 40 24.61 4.15 -0.10
N LEU A 41 23.76 3.17 -0.38
CA LEU A 41 22.83 2.59 0.57
C LEU A 41 23.43 1.47 1.43
N LYS A 42 24.65 1.03 1.12
CA LYS A 42 25.35 0.01 1.88
C LYS A 42 25.57 0.45 3.33
N GLY A 43 25.11 -0.36 4.30
CA GLY A 43 25.14 -0.04 5.73
C GLY A 43 24.11 1.02 6.18
N VAL A 44 23.34 1.59 5.25
CA VAL A 44 22.20 2.46 5.56
C VAL A 44 20.94 1.63 5.76
N LEU A 45 20.69 0.68 4.89
CA LEU A 45 19.49 -0.15 4.83
C LEU A 45 19.68 -1.52 5.47
N HIS A 46 18.56 -2.19 5.75
CA HIS A 46 18.54 -3.64 5.90
C HIS A 46 18.49 -4.29 4.51
N HIS A 47 19.24 -5.37 4.29
CA HIS A 47 18.94 -6.32 3.23
C HIS A 47 17.72 -7.11 3.69
N THR A 48 16.55 -6.83 3.15
CA THR A 48 15.30 -7.47 3.61
C THR A 48 15.21 -8.89 3.07
N GLU A 49 14.58 -9.77 3.84
CA GLU A 49 14.42 -11.17 3.45
C GLU A 49 13.55 -11.35 2.21
N LEU A 50 13.80 -12.42 1.47
CA LEU A 50 13.00 -12.91 0.35
C LEU A 50 12.66 -14.37 0.60
N ASP A 51 11.45 -14.65 1.07
CA ASP A 51 11.05 -15.98 1.51
C ASP A 51 9.96 -16.61 0.66
N LEU A 52 10.07 -17.92 0.42
CA LEU A 52 9.04 -18.71 -0.23
C LEU A 52 7.85 -18.93 0.72
N SER A 53 6.69 -18.44 0.33
CA SER A 53 5.43 -18.69 1.07
C SER A 53 4.79 -20.00 0.61
N ALA A 54 4.93 -21.06 1.39
CA ALA A 54 4.29 -22.35 1.10
C ALA A 54 2.76 -22.23 0.99
N THR A 55 2.15 -21.38 1.81
CA THR A 55 0.69 -21.16 1.78
C THR A 55 0.23 -20.55 0.47
N PHE A 56 0.83 -19.42 0.06
CA PHE A 56 0.43 -18.76 -1.20
C PHE A 56 0.79 -19.58 -2.42
N SER A 57 1.91 -20.30 -2.37
CA SER A 57 2.30 -21.23 -3.44
C SER A 57 1.26 -22.35 -3.62
N ALA A 58 0.79 -22.96 -2.53
CA ALA A 58 -0.25 -23.97 -2.57
C ALA A 58 -1.60 -23.43 -3.07
N MET A 59 -1.94 -22.17 -2.75
CA MET A 59 -3.19 -21.54 -3.19
C MET A 59 -3.21 -21.19 -4.68
N THR A 60 -2.06 -20.92 -5.29
CA THR A 60 -1.96 -20.32 -6.62
C THR A 60 -1.32 -21.25 -7.67
N GLY A 61 -0.60 -22.27 -7.23
CA GLY A 61 0.12 -23.21 -8.10
C GLY A 61 1.43 -22.65 -8.67
N GLY A 62 1.88 -21.47 -8.22
CA GLY A 62 3.20 -20.92 -8.49
C GLY A 62 4.10 -21.00 -7.26
N ASN A 63 5.39 -20.69 -7.40
CA ASN A 63 6.30 -20.50 -6.26
C ASN A 63 6.27 -19.03 -5.88
N ILE A 64 5.52 -18.66 -4.84
CA ILE A 64 5.30 -17.28 -4.42
C ILE A 64 6.30 -16.89 -3.34
N TYR A 65 7.19 -15.97 -3.68
CA TYR A 65 8.19 -15.38 -2.79
C TYR A 65 7.71 -14.00 -2.32
N LEU A 66 8.00 -13.66 -1.07
CA LEU A 66 7.65 -12.39 -0.45
C LEU A 66 8.91 -11.59 -0.13
N LYS A 67 9.09 -10.40 -0.71
CA LYS A 67 10.16 -9.45 -0.38
C LYS A 67 9.67 -8.49 0.69
N TYR A 68 10.24 -8.55 1.89
CA TYR A 68 9.72 -7.90 3.11
C TYR A 68 10.20 -6.47 3.31
N GLU A 69 9.85 -5.51 2.44
CA GLU A 69 10.13 -4.10 2.66
C GLU A 69 9.28 -3.46 3.79
N ASN A 70 8.24 -4.14 4.25
CA ASN A 70 7.52 -3.80 5.48
C ASN A 70 8.41 -3.94 6.74
N SER A 71 9.48 -4.71 6.68
CA SER A 71 10.47 -4.89 7.75
C SER A 71 11.71 -3.98 7.60
N GLN A 72 11.72 -3.05 6.65
CA GLN A 72 12.79 -2.10 6.47
C GLN A 72 12.83 -1.08 7.64
N LYS A 73 13.96 -0.39 7.85
CA LYS A 73 14.22 0.46 9.03
C LYS A 73 13.14 1.46 9.40
N THR A 74 12.46 2.04 8.42
CA THR A 74 11.32 2.95 8.63
C THR A 74 9.98 2.29 8.34
N GLY A 75 9.95 0.95 8.30
CA GLY A 75 8.75 0.18 8.01
C GLY A 75 8.31 0.23 6.55
N SER A 76 9.14 0.71 5.62
CA SER A 76 8.83 0.74 4.18
C SER A 76 10.04 0.99 3.29
N PHE A 77 9.90 0.66 2.00
CA PHE A 77 10.91 0.88 0.96
C PHE A 77 11.31 2.36 0.76
N LYS A 78 10.49 3.30 1.21
CA LYS A 78 10.69 4.75 0.95
C LYS A 78 12.02 5.29 1.41
N ILE A 79 12.60 4.71 2.45
CA ILE A 79 13.93 5.07 2.93
C ILE A 79 15.02 4.89 1.86
N ARG A 80 14.87 3.97 0.90
CA ARG A 80 15.84 3.71 -0.17
C ARG A 80 16.04 4.94 -1.05
N GLY A 81 14.95 5.42 -1.63
CA GLY A 81 14.99 6.61 -2.49
C GLY A 81 15.37 7.88 -1.74
N ALA A 82 14.82 8.09 -0.54
CA ALA A 82 15.16 9.24 0.30
C ALA A 82 16.65 9.26 0.65
N SER A 83 17.20 8.12 1.10
CA SER A 83 18.63 8.03 1.46
C SER A 83 19.54 8.17 0.25
N ASN A 84 19.18 7.59 -0.91
CA ASN A 84 20.00 7.76 -2.12
C ASN A 84 20.01 9.21 -2.59
N LYS A 85 18.86 9.90 -2.58
CA LYS A 85 18.78 11.31 -2.95
C LYS A 85 19.64 12.19 -2.03
N ILE A 86 19.51 12.02 -0.73
CA ILE A 86 20.28 12.80 0.24
C ILE A 86 21.77 12.49 0.13
N ALA A 87 22.16 11.21 0.01
CA ALA A 87 23.55 10.84 -0.19
C ALA A 87 24.15 11.47 -1.45
N ALA A 88 23.40 11.49 -2.56
CA ALA A 88 23.82 12.13 -3.79
C ALA A 88 23.99 13.67 -3.66
N LEU A 89 23.10 14.33 -2.89
CA LEU A 89 23.25 15.76 -2.55
C LEU A 89 24.54 16.00 -1.78
N VAL A 90 24.83 15.19 -0.74
CA VAL A 90 26.06 15.29 0.05
C VAL A 90 27.31 15.09 -0.81
N GLU A 91 27.31 14.08 -1.68
CA GLU A 91 28.43 13.83 -2.61
C GLU A 91 28.72 15.02 -3.55
N ARG A 92 27.71 15.80 -3.88
CA ARG A 92 27.86 17.03 -4.69
C ARG A 92 28.21 18.27 -3.87
N GLY A 93 28.30 18.13 -2.53
CA GLY A 93 28.50 19.27 -1.62
C GLY A 93 27.25 20.12 -1.39
N GLU A 94 26.07 19.63 -1.80
CA GLU A 94 24.76 20.29 -1.63
C GLU A 94 24.20 19.89 -0.25
N THR A 95 24.74 20.49 0.82
CA THR A 95 24.40 20.14 2.22
C THR A 95 23.36 21.08 2.84
N GLY A 96 22.58 21.80 2.04
CA GLY A 96 21.48 22.63 2.48
C GLY A 96 20.33 21.83 3.07
N ALA A 97 19.33 22.52 3.62
CA ALA A 97 18.13 21.88 4.16
C ALA A 97 17.33 21.13 3.07
N VAL A 98 16.61 20.10 3.48
CA VAL A 98 15.67 19.38 2.61
C VAL A 98 14.25 19.53 3.10
N VAL A 99 13.30 19.58 2.16
CA VAL A 99 11.87 19.71 2.47
C VAL A 99 11.09 18.60 1.75
N ALA A 100 10.10 18.02 2.39
CA ALA A 100 9.17 17.09 1.75
C ALA A 100 7.73 17.35 2.23
N SER A 101 6.76 17.01 1.37
CA SER A 101 5.34 17.00 1.72
C SER A 101 4.86 15.55 1.78
N SER A 102 4.57 15.05 2.98
CA SER A 102 4.04 13.69 3.19
C SER A 102 3.65 13.48 4.65
N ALA A 103 2.54 12.78 4.90
CA ALA A 103 2.15 12.33 6.23
C ALA A 103 2.38 10.82 6.46
N GLY A 104 3.12 10.15 5.57
CA GLY A 104 3.29 8.69 5.59
C GLY A 104 4.74 8.24 5.47
N ASN A 105 4.94 7.15 4.73
CA ASN A 105 6.22 6.45 4.57
C ASN A 105 7.36 7.35 4.04
N HIS A 106 7.04 8.28 3.14
CA HIS A 106 8.05 9.17 2.58
C HIS A 106 8.56 10.17 3.64
N ALA A 107 7.68 10.71 4.46
CA ALA A 107 8.04 11.59 5.57
C ALA A 107 9.09 10.96 6.49
N GLN A 108 8.81 9.74 6.95
CA GLN A 108 9.71 8.97 7.82
C GLN A 108 11.03 8.63 7.12
N GLY A 109 10.97 8.25 5.85
CA GLY A 109 12.16 7.95 5.05
C GLY A 109 13.08 9.17 4.89
N VAL A 110 12.52 10.35 4.61
CA VAL A 110 13.27 11.61 4.50
C VAL A 110 13.85 12.03 5.84
N ALA A 111 13.03 12.01 6.91
CA ALA A 111 13.47 12.38 8.25
C ALA A 111 14.65 11.50 8.72
N TYR A 112 14.52 10.17 8.60
CA TYR A 112 15.59 9.25 8.94
C TYR A 112 16.86 9.49 8.13
N ALA A 113 16.74 9.64 6.81
CA ALA A 113 17.89 9.84 5.94
C ALA A 113 18.58 11.17 6.23
N ALA A 114 17.84 12.26 6.37
CA ALA A 114 18.38 13.57 6.68
C ALA A 114 19.13 13.58 8.02
N HIS A 115 18.55 13.01 9.06
CA HIS A 115 19.19 12.85 10.37
C HIS A 115 20.52 12.08 10.25
N ARG A 116 20.52 10.96 9.52
CA ARG A 116 21.73 10.15 9.34
C ARG A 116 22.87 10.88 8.63
N PHE A 117 22.55 11.73 7.68
CA PHE A 117 23.53 12.51 6.92
C PHE A 117 23.80 13.90 7.50
N GLY A 118 23.20 14.24 8.65
CA GLY A 118 23.38 15.52 9.34
C GLY A 118 22.80 16.72 8.60
N ILE A 119 21.77 16.50 7.77
CA ILE A 119 21.08 17.54 6.99
C ILE A 119 19.79 17.95 7.70
N PRO A 120 19.50 19.25 7.87
CA PRO A 120 18.20 19.70 8.38
C PRO A 120 17.06 19.26 7.44
N ALA A 121 15.96 18.76 8.03
CA ALA A 121 14.79 18.34 7.26
C ALA A 121 13.52 18.97 7.82
N THR A 122 12.69 19.52 6.92
CA THR A 122 11.34 20.02 7.24
C THR A 122 10.32 19.18 6.48
N ILE A 123 9.39 18.58 7.23
CA ILE A 123 8.32 17.76 6.67
C ILE A 123 6.99 18.49 6.85
N VAL A 124 6.32 18.77 5.74
CA VAL A 124 5.02 19.45 5.77
C VAL A 124 3.91 18.42 5.63
N MET A 125 2.95 18.47 6.55
CA MET A 125 1.80 17.57 6.60
C MET A 125 0.50 18.38 6.66
N PRO A 126 -0.63 17.88 6.15
CA PRO A 126 -1.92 18.50 6.42
C PRO A 126 -2.26 18.44 7.92
N LYS A 127 -3.05 19.40 8.41
CA LYS A 127 -3.49 19.44 9.81
C LYS A 127 -4.30 18.22 10.24
N THR A 128 -4.90 17.54 9.27
CA THR A 128 -5.66 16.30 9.46
C THR A 128 -4.78 15.04 9.60
N ALA A 129 -3.45 15.19 9.48
CA ALA A 129 -2.53 14.06 9.62
C ALA A 129 -2.62 13.43 11.02
N PRO A 130 -2.60 12.09 11.14
CA PRO A 130 -2.60 11.41 12.44
C PRO A 130 -1.42 11.87 13.32
N ILE A 131 -1.70 12.21 14.58
CA ILE A 131 -0.68 12.67 15.53
C ILE A 131 0.46 11.65 15.69
N ALA A 132 0.15 10.37 15.65
CA ALA A 132 1.15 9.32 15.74
C ALA A 132 2.17 9.38 14.60
N LYS A 133 1.72 9.67 13.36
CA LYS A 133 2.60 9.81 12.18
C LYS A 133 3.48 11.05 12.25
N ALA A 134 2.94 12.19 12.74
CA ALA A 134 3.72 13.39 12.98
C ALA A 134 4.83 13.14 14.03
N LYS A 135 4.45 12.57 15.19
CA LYS A 135 5.41 12.23 16.25
C LYS A 135 6.49 11.22 15.81
N ALA A 136 6.12 10.22 15.02
CA ALA A 136 7.10 9.28 14.49
C ALA A 136 8.12 9.98 13.58
N THR A 137 7.68 10.95 12.77
CA THR A 137 8.56 11.74 11.90
C THR A 137 9.48 12.67 12.71
N GLU A 138 8.95 13.35 13.74
CA GLU A 138 9.74 14.15 14.69
C GLU A 138 10.77 13.28 15.44
N GLY A 139 10.38 12.06 15.82
CA GLY A 139 11.27 11.08 16.47
C GLY A 139 12.49 10.70 15.61
N TYR A 140 12.42 10.83 14.30
CA TYR A 140 13.57 10.69 13.39
C TYR A 140 14.39 11.98 13.23
N GLY A 141 14.04 13.07 13.91
CA GLY A 141 14.83 14.30 13.96
C GLY A 141 14.44 15.38 12.94
N ALA A 142 13.33 15.24 12.23
CA ALA A 142 12.84 16.28 11.33
C ALA A 142 11.94 17.29 12.04
N THR A 143 11.92 18.53 11.55
CA THR A 143 10.91 19.54 11.90
C THR A 143 9.61 19.24 11.17
N VAL A 144 8.49 19.09 11.90
CA VAL A 144 7.18 18.89 11.30
C VAL A 144 6.40 20.19 11.27
N VAL A 145 5.88 20.55 10.11
CA VAL A 145 5.02 21.71 9.89
C VAL A 145 3.63 21.24 9.47
N LEU A 146 2.60 21.60 10.24
CA LEU A 146 1.22 21.29 9.92
C LEU A 146 0.61 22.48 9.14
N ALA A 147 0.19 22.26 7.88
CA ALA A 147 -0.33 23.31 7.01
C ALA A 147 -1.46 22.79 6.11
N GLY A 148 -2.52 23.62 5.99
CA GLY A 148 -3.70 23.30 5.19
C GLY A 148 -4.51 22.12 5.70
N ASP A 149 -5.52 21.72 4.94
CA ASP A 149 -6.45 20.66 5.33
C ASP A 149 -6.31 19.41 4.43
N CYS A 150 -5.62 19.54 3.29
CA CYS A 150 -5.37 18.46 2.33
C CYS A 150 -3.89 18.38 1.93
N TYR A 151 -3.56 17.34 1.15
CA TYR A 151 -2.19 17.14 0.63
C TYR A 151 -1.71 18.30 -0.24
N ASP A 152 -2.57 18.84 -1.09
CA ASP A 152 -2.20 19.90 -2.03
C ASP A 152 -1.83 21.20 -1.30
N ASP A 153 -2.52 21.52 -0.20
CA ASP A 153 -2.18 22.67 0.67
C ASP A 153 -0.83 22.48 1.34
N ALA A 154 -0.58 21.28 1.88
CA ALA A 154 0.69 20.93 2.51
C ALA A 154 1.85 20.97 1.48
N TYR A 155 1.60 20.50 0.26
CA TYR A 155 2.56 20.58 -0.83
C TYR A 155 2.89 22.02 -1.22
N ALA A 156 1.89 22.88 -1.37
CA ALA A 156 2.09 24.30 -1.66
C ALA A 156 2.93 24.99 -0.57
N LYS A 157 2.65 24.69 0.71
CA LYS A 157 3.45 25.21 1.83
C LYS A 157 4.89 24.68 1.83
N ALA A 158 5.10 23.42 1.46
CA ALA A 158 6.44 22.85 1.33
C ALA A 158 7.25 23.53 0.22
N CYS A 159 6.63 23.86 -0.92
CA CYS A 159 7.26 24.63 -1.99
C CYS A 159 7.63 26.05 -1.52
N GLU A 160 6.73 26.72 -0.78
CA GLU A 160 7.02 28.05 -0.19
C GLU A 160 8.25 28.02 0.74
N ILE A 161 8.32 27.00 1.62
CA ILE A 161 9.49 26.83 2.51
C ILE A 161 10.77 26.58 1.71
N CYS A 162 10.69 25.72 0.66
CA CYS A 162 11.84 25.48 -0.22
C CYS A 162 12.38 26.77 -0.83
N GLU A 163 11.52 27.66 -1.31
CA GLU A 163 11.92 28.94 -1.90
C GLU A 163 12.54 29.89 -0.86
N GLN A 164 11.91 29.99 0.32
CA GLN A 164 12.37 30.87 1.39
C GLN A 164 13.70 30.46 2.00
N GLU A 165 13.91 29.16 2.18
CA GLU A 165 15.10 28.60 2.83
C GLU A 165 16.17 28.15 1.82
N HIS A 166 15.93 28.29 0.53
CA HIS A 166 16.78 27.73 -0.54
C HIS A 166 17.05 26.24 -0.35
N ALA A 167 16.02 25.50 0.16
CA ALA A 167 16.11 24.09 0.45
C ALA A 167 15.84 23.22 -0.78
N THR A 168 16.26 21.96 -0.73
CA THR A 168 15.96 20.98 -1.80
C THR A 168 14.65 20.25 -1.48
N PHE A 169 13.68 20.30 -2.40
CA PHE A 169 12.46 19.50 -2.28
C PHE A 169 12.74 18.04 -2.64
N LEU A 170 12.41 17.12 -1.72
CA LEU A 170 12.49 15.68 -1.96
C LEU A 170 11.13 15.13 -2.42
N HIS A 171 11.02 14.91 -3.73
CA HIS A 171 9.80 14.38 -4.31
C HIS A 171 9.62 12.89 -3.98
N PRO A 172 8.41 12.42 -3.59
CA PRO A 172 8.19 11.04 -3.12
C PRO A 172 8.35 9.94 -4.19
N TYR A 173 8.37 10.28 -5.48
CA TYR A 173 8.47 9.32 -6.59
C TYR A 173 8.98 9.91 -7.91
N ASN A 174 8.84 11.22 -8.16
CA ASN A 174 9.14 11.84 -9.47
C ASN A 174 10.50 12.54 -9.45
N ASP A 175 11.54 11.80 -9.12
CA ASP A 175 12.93 12.25 -9.06
C ASP A 175 13.84 11.09 -9.47
N PRO A 176 14.77 11.25 -10.43
CA PRO A 176 15.63 10.17 -10.92
C PRO A 176 16.47 9.51 -9.84
N GLU A 177 16.98 10.27 -8.86
CA GLU A 177 17.79 9.73 -7.77
C GLU A 177 16.93 8.98 -6.75
N VAL A 178 15.68 9.42 -6.52
CA VAL A 178 14.70 8.68 -5.72
C VAL A 178 14.33 7.38 -6.43
N ILE A 179 14.04 7.42 -7.74
CA ILE A 179 13.72 6.23 -8.54
C ILE A 179 14.90 5.24 -8.54
N ALA A 180 16.14 5.73 -8.71
CA ALA A 180 17.34 4.88 -8.66
C ALA A 180 17.49 4.18 -7.30
N GLY A 181 17.24 4.91 -6.19
CA GLY A 181 17.24 4.32 -4.85
C GLY A 181 16.21 3.20 -4.67
N GLN A 182 14.98 3.40 -5.18
CA GLN A 182 13.92 2.38 -5.15
C GLN A 182 14.30 1.17 -6.03
N GLY A 183 14.94 1.41 -7.17
CA GLY A 183 15.36 0.38 -8.11
C GLY A 183 16.44 -0.56 -7.58
N THR A 184 17.14 -0.20 -6.48
CA THR A 184 18.08 -1.12 -5.80
C THR A 184 17.42 -2.42 -5.34
N LEU A 185 16.09 -2.42 -5.16
CA LEU A 185 15.31 -3.65 -4.92
C LEU A 185 15.41 -4.64 -6.07
N GLY A 186 15.51 -4.16 -7.32
CA GLY A 186 15.73 -5.03 -8.47
C GLY A 186 17.06 -5.80 -8.39
N LEU A 187 18.13 -5.13 -7.92
CA LEU A 187 19.43 -5.76 -7.68
C LEU A 187 19.35 -6.82 -6.58
N GLU A 188 18.70 -6.50 -5.46
CA GLU A 188 18.54 -7.43 -4.35
C GLU A 188 17.70 -8.65 -4.76
N ILE A 189 16.55 -8.44 -5.40
CA ILE A 189 15.65 -9.53 -5.83
C ILE A 189 16.36 -10.48 -6.77
N LEU A 190 17.07 -9.97 -7.80
CA LEU A 190 17.80 -10.83 -8.73
C LEU A 190 19.03 -11.49 -8.10
N GLY A 191 19.64 -10.86 -7.09
CA GLY A 191 20.71 -11.47 -6.30
C GLY A 191 20.21 -12.61 -5.42
N ASP A 192 19.06 -12.43 -4.75
CA ASP A 192 18.45 -13.42 -3.85
C ASP A 192 17.77 -14.56 -4.62
N LEU A 193 17.15 -14.25 -5.76
CA LEU A 193 16.43 -15.21 -6.61
C LEU A 193 16.75 -14.99 -8.10
N PRO A 194 17.91 -15.48 -8.58
CA PRO A 194 18.29 -15.34 -9.99
C PRO A 194 17.35 -16.03 -10.98
N THR A 195 16.51 -16.95 -10.48
CA THR A 195 15.51 -17.71 -11.24
C THR A 195 14.11 -17.08 -11.19
N ALA A 196 13.96 -15.84 -10.77
CA ALA A 196 12.68 -15.13 -10.78
C ALA A 196 12.13 -15.04 -12.21
N ASP A 197 10.86 -15.41 -12.39
CA ASP A 197 10.13 -15.27 -13.65
C ASP A 197 9.30 -13.99 -13.66
N ILE A 198 8.69 -13.63 -12.52
CA ILE A 198 7.81 -12.47 -12.39
C ILE A 198 8.13 -11.71 -11.11
N VAL A 199 8.15 -10.37 -11.19
CA VAL A 199 8.22 -9.47 -10.02
C VAL A 199 6.99 -8.56 -10.04
N ILE A 200 6.20 -8.59 -8.97
CA ILE A 200 4.95 -7.84 -8.85
C ILE A 200 5.16 -6.69 -7.84
N VAL A 201 4.90 -5.46 -8.29
CA VAL A 201 5.28 -4.24 -7.60
C VAL A 201 4.08 -3.31 -7.42
N PRO A 202 3.77 -2.82 -6.20
CA PRO A 202 2.70 -1.86 -6.01
C PRO A 202 3.08 -0.49 -6.62
N ALA A 203 2.11 0.16 -7.27
CA ALA A 203 2.31 1.40 -7.99
C ALA A 203 1.34 2.50 -7.53
N GLY A 204 1.86 3.56 -6.91
CA GLY A 204 1.15 4.81 -6.67
C GLY A 204 1.55 5.86 -7.72
N GLY A 205 2.46 6.78 -7.39
CA GLY A 205 3.02 7.73 -8.35
C GLY A 205 4.07 7.14 -9.32
N GLY A 206 4.37 5.84 -9.20
CA GLY A 206 5.18 5.09 -10.15
C GLY A 206 6.66 4.93 -9.82
N GLY A 207 7.20 5.65 -8.83
CA GLY A 207 8.65 5.65 -8.58
C GLY A 207 9.26 4.28 -8.24
N LEU A 208 8.54 3.46 -7.46
CA LEU A 208 8.97 2.11 -7.13
C LEU A 208 8.93 1.18 -8.36
N LEU A 209 7.79 1.15 -9.04
CA LEU A 209 7.62 0.31 -10.24
C LEU A 209 8.60 0.70 -11.34
N ALA A 210 8.75 2.01 -11.63
CA ALA A 210 9.70 2.51 -12.61
C ALA A 210 11.15 2.10 -12.28
N GLY A 211 11.56 2.26 -11.01
CA GLY A 211 12.90 1.92 -10.57
C GLY A 211 13.19 0.42 -10.66
N VAL A 212 12.30 -0.40 -10.11
CA VAL A 212 12.45 -1.88 -10.11
C VAL A 212 12.41 -2.41 -11.55
N ALA A 213 11.45 -1.97 -12.36
CA ALA A 213 11.35 -2.42 -13.76
C ALA A 213 12.57 -2.02 -14.57
N ALA A 214 12.99 -0.74 -14.52
CA ALA A 214 14.17 -0.28 -15.25
C ALA A 214 15.44 -1.02 -14.82
N CYS A 215 15.63 -1.29 -13.54
CA CYS A 215 16.76 -2.04 -13.02
C CYS A 215 16.74 -3.50 -13.53
N ILE A 216 15.63 -4.21 -13.30
CA ILE A 216 15.51 -5.63 -13.66
C ILE A 216 15.66 -5.83 -15.17
N LYS A 217 14.99 -5.05 -15.99
CA LYS A 217 15.01 -5.23 -17.45
C LYS A 217 16.37 -4.96 -18.09
N GLN A 218 17.21 -4.13 -17.48
CA GLN A 218 18.57 -3.90 -17.94
C GLN A 218 19.52 -5.03 -17.56
N ILE A 219 19.20 -5.86 -16.54
CA ILE A 219 19.99 -7.01 -16.11
C ILE A 219 19.49 -8.28 -16.77
N ASN A 220 18.18 -8.55 -16.65
CA ASN A 220 17.54 -9.73 -17.21
C ASN A 220 16.18 -9.36 -17.83
N PRO A 221 16.12 -9.09 -19.15
CA PRO A 221 14.90 -8.69 -19.83
C PRO A 221 13.82 -9.78 -19.90
N ARG A 222 14.14 -11.04 -19.54
CA ARG A 222 13.18 -12.15 -19.53
C ARG A 222 12.26 -12.10 -18.30
N VAL A 223 12.70 -11.49 -17.19
CA VAL A 223 11.88 -11.36 -16.00
C VAL A 223 10.75 -10.38 -16.27
N GLN A 224 9.52 -10.81 -16.08
CA GLN A 224 8.36 -9.94 -16.18
C GLN A 224 8.24 -9.05 -14.94
N VAL A 225 7.98 -7.76 -15.14
CA VAL A 225 7.71 -6.82 -14.05
C VAL A 225 6.31 -6.25 -14.23
N ILE A 226 5.43 -6.56 -13.27
CA ILE A 226 4.01 -6.22 -13.32
C ILE A 226 3.68 -5.24 -12.21
N GLY A 227 3.10 -4.10 -12.58
CA GLY A 227 2.56 -3.12 -11.64
C GLY A 227 1.20 -3.53 -11.08
N VAL A 228 0.92 -3.16 -9.83
CA VAL A 228 -0.41 -3.33 -9.23
C VAL A 228 -0.88 -2.02 -8.65
N GLN A 229 -2.09 -1.59 -9.03
CA GLN A 229 -2.79 -0.45 -8.44
C GLN A 229 -4.10 -0.86 -7.78
N ALA A 230 -4.61 -0.01 -6.89
CA ALA A 230 -5.99 -0.12 -6.44
C ALA A 230 -6.94 0.39 -7.54
N GLU A 231 -8.09 -0.26 -7.73
CA GLU A 231 -9.12 0.15 -8.71
C GLU A 231 -9.58 1.60 -8.51
N GLY A 232 -9.62 2.07 -7.25
CA GLY A 232 -9.96 3.46 -6.93
C GLY A 232 -8.82 4.47 -7.10
N ALA A 233 -7.64 4.07 -7.63
CA ALA A 233 -6.48 4.94 -7.86
C ALA A 233 -5.60 4.38 -9.00
N ASP A 234 -6.14 4.27 -10.21
CA ASP A 234 -5.62 3.50 -11.33
C ASP A 234 -4.94 4.34 -12.44
N ALA A 235 -4.53 5.57 -12.14
CA ALA A 235 -3.96 6.50 -13.12
C ALA A 235 -2.76 5.95 -13.90
N ILE A 236 -1.90 5.10 -13.28
CA ILE A 236 -0.79 4.45 -13.98
C ILE A 236 -1.28 3.33 -14.90
N ALA A 237 -2.25 2.53 -14.47
CA ALA A 237 -2.83 1.48 -15.30
C ALA A 237 -3.48 2.08 -16.56
N GLN A 238 -4.27 3.16 -16.39
CA GLN A 238 -4.82 3.91 -17.51
C GLN A 238 -3.73 4.50 -18.40
N SER A 239 -2.69 5.10 -17.82
CA SER A 239 -1.57 5.66 -18.59
C SER A 239 -0.80 4.59 -19.37
N PHE A 240 -0.60 3.42 -18.77
CA PHE A 240 0.10 2.29 -19.38
C PHE A 240 -0.67 1.73 -20.58
N HIS A 241 -1.94 1.41 -20.39
CA HIS A 241 -2.76 0.79 -21.43
C HIS A 241 -3.16 1.75 -22.55
N SER A 242 -3.32 3.04 -22.27
CA SER A 242 -3.61 4.06 -23.29
C SER A 242 -2.36 4.58 -24.01
N HIS A 243 -1.15 4.21 -23.57
CA HIS A 243 0.12 4.77 -24.04
C HIS A 243 0.19 6.30 -23.97
N SER A 244 -0.51 6.89 -23.01
CA SER A 244 -0.59 8.33 -22.80
C SER A 244 -0.53 8.67 -21.31
N TYR A 245 -0.16 9.90 -20.95
CA TYR A 245 -0.21 10.34 -19.57
C TYR A 245 -1.65 10.60 -19.15
N VAL A 246 -2.12 9.92 -18.12
CA VAL A 246 -3.46 10.08 -17.53
C VAL A 246 -3.32 10.46 -16.06
N GLN A 247 -4.11 11.43 -15.62
CA GLN A 247 -4.35 11.72 -14.21
C GLN A 247 -5.85 11.61 -13.93
N THR A 248 -6.21 11.23 -12.70
CA THR A 248 -7.59 11.11 -12.26
C THR A 248 -8.01 12.31 -11.43
N ASP A 249 -9.29 12.68 -11.48
CA ASP A 249 -9.83 13.80 -10.70
C ASP A 249 -9.94 13.48 -9.21
N SER A 250 -10.15 12.20 -8.87
CA SER A 250 -10.31 11.72 -7.51
C SER A 250 -9.63 10.39 -7.29
N VAL A 251 -9.35 10.06 -6.04
CA VAL A 251 -8.91 8.73 -5.59
C VAL A 251 -9.78 8.29 -4.42
N ALA A 252 -10.15 7.01 -4.41
CA ALA A 252 -10.92 6.40 -3.34
C ALA A 252 -10.45 4.96 -3.11
N THR A 253 -9.53 4.76 -2.17
CA THR A 253 -8.99 3.45 -1.82
C THR A 253 -8.46 3.44 -0.39
N ILE A 254 -8.49 2.27 0.25
CA ILE A 254 -7.85 2.03 1.54
C ILE A 254 -6.31 1.98 1.45
N ALA A 255 -5.76 1.87 0.25
CA ALA A 255 -4.33 1.73 0.01
C ALA A 255 -3.65 3.10 -0.11
N ASP A 256 -3.58 3.85 1.01
CA ASP A 256 -3.05 5.22 1.10
C ASP A 256 -1.69 5.41 0.40
N GLY A 257 -0.78 4.44 0.54
CA GLY A 257 0.57 4.52 -0.04
C GLY A 257 0.61 4.48 -1.57
N ILE A 258 -0.50 4.07 -2.22
CA ILE A 258 -0.66 4.07 -3.68
C ILE A 258 -1.84 4.92 -4.15
N ALA A 259 -2.50 5.67 -3.27
CA ALA A 259 -3.61 6.57 -3.58
C ALA A 259 -3.10 7.88 -4.21
N VAL A 260 -2.75 7.84 -5.49
CA VAL A 260 -2.14 8.96 -6.22
C VAL A 260 -2.97 9.35 -7.43
N LYS A 261 -3.40 10.63 -7.51
CA LYS A 261 -4.17 11.17 -8.63
C LYS A 261 -3.34 11.38 -9.90
N ALA A 262 -2.16 11.95 -9.72
CA ALA A 262 -1.26 12.33 -10.79
C ALA A 262 0.05 11.54 -10.69
N PRO A 263 0.29 10.56 -11.58
CA PRO A 263 1.57 9.87 -11.62
C PRO A 263 2.70 10.81 -12.04
N GLY A 264 3.96 10.38 -11.88
CA GLY A 264 5.10 11.20 -12.28
C GLY A 264 5.25 11.30 -13.81
N ASP A 265 5.62 12.48 -14.29
CA ASP A 265 5.97 12.69 -15.71
C ASP A 265 7.27 11.98 -16.11
N ILE A 266 8.15 11.68 -15.14
CA ILE A 266 9.33 10.83 -15.29
C ILE A 266 8.96 9.35 -15.19
N THR A 267 8.06 8.99 -14.26
CA THR A 267 7.78 7.59 -13.95
C THR A 267 6.93 6.90 -15.02
N VAL A 268 5.95 7.59 -15.61
CA VAL A 268 5.06 7.01 -16.63
C VAL A 268 5.86 6.55 -17.87
N PRO A 269 6.73 7.35 -18.48
CA PRO A 269 7.55 6.90 -19.62
C PRO A 269 8.47 5.72 -19.28
N LEU A 270 9.04 5.69 -18.07
CA LEU A 270 9.87 4.57 -17.63
C LEU A 270 9.04 3.29 -17.46
N ILE A 271 7.83 3.39 -16.89
CA ILE A 271 6.92 2.25 -16.75
C ILE A 271 6.46 1.74 -18.11
N GLN A 272 6.07 2.62 -19.02
CA GLN A 272 5.70 2.24 -20.39
C GLN A 272 6.84 1.55 -21.15
N LYS A 273 8.08 1.90 -20.84
CA LYS A 273 9.27 1.30 -21.49
C LYS A 273 9.68 -0.04 -20.87
N TYR A 274 9.56 -0.17 -19.54
CA TYR A 274 10.20 -1.28 -18.82
C TYR A 274 9.24 -2.23 -18.08
N ALA A 275 7.99 -1.84 -17.80
CA ALA A 275 7.01 -2.76 -17.23
C ALA A 275 6.38 -3.61 -18.34
N ASP A 276 5.96 -4.84 -17.99
CA ASP A 276 5.28 -5.74 -18.93
C ASP A 276 3.76 -5.58 -18.86
N ASP A 277 3.22 -5.21 -17.69
CA ASP A 277 1.79 -4.95 -17.50
C ASP A 277 1.55 -4.13 -16.23
N VAL A 278 0.33 -3.59 -16.10
CA VAL A 278 -0.19 -2.95 -14.88
C VAL A 278 -1.62 -3.40 -14.65
N VAL A 279 -1.85 -4.15 -13.57
CA VAL A 279 -3.18 -4.66 -13.20
C VAL A 279 -3.77 -3.91 -12.03
N THR A 280 -5.08 -4.05 -11.83
CA THR A 280 -5.79 -3.43 -10.71
C THR A 280 -6.43 -4.47 -9.80
N VAL A 281 -6.54 -4.12 -8.51
CA VAL A 281 -7.20 -4.90 -7.46
C VAL A 281 -8.15 -4.01 -6.66
N SER A 282 -9.25 -4.59 -6.19
CA SER A 282 -10.21 -3.87 -5.36
C SER A 282 -9.75 -3.79 -3.90
N ASP A 283 -10.33 -2.86 -3.13
CA ASP A 283 -10.06 -2.71 -1.70
C ASP A 283 -10.42 -3.96 -0.88
N LEU A 284 -11.45 -4.70 -1.30
CA LEU A 284 -11.81 -5.98 -0.69
C LEU A 284 -10.75 -7.06 -0.92
N GLU A 285 -10.23 -7.15 -2.13
CA GLU A 285 -9.14 -8.09 -2.48
C GLU A 285 -7.87 -7.76 -1.70
N ILE A 286 -7.55 -6.46 -1.55
CA ILE A 286 -6.43 -5.98 -0.73
C ILE A 286 -6.63 -6.34 0.74
N SER A 287 -7.83 -6.08 1.31
CA SER A 287 -8.15 -6.40 2.70
C SER A 287 -8.01 -7.90 3.00
N GLU A 288 -8.44 -8.74 2.06
CA GLU A 288 -8.26 -10.20 2.18
C GLU A 288 -6.79 -10.60 2.16
N ALA A 289 -5.97 -9.97 1.32
CA ALA A 289 -4.54 -10.22 1.27
C ALA A 289 -3.83 -9.78 2.56
N VAL A 290 -4.18 -8.62 3.13
CA VAL A 290 -3.66 -8.16 4.44
C VAL A 290 -3.98 -9.18 5.53
N LEU A 291 -5.23 -9.63 5.61
CA LEU A 291 -5.63 -10.63 6.60
C LEU A 291 -4.84 -11.94 6.45
N LEU A 292 -4.66 -12.42 5.22
CA LEU A 292 -3.90 -13.65 4.95
C LEU A 292 -2.42 -13.51 5.28
N LEU A 293 -1.80 -12.37 4.99
CA LEU A 293 -0.42 -12.08 5.36
C LEU A 293 -0.24 -12.12 6.89
N MET A 294 -1.17 -11.55 7.64
CA MET A 294 -1.17 -11.63 9.11
C MET A 294 -1.39 -13.07 9.62
N GLU A 295 -2.40 -13.77 9.10
CA GLU A 295 -2.76 -15.12 9.58
C GLU A 295 -1.70 -16.17 9.22
N ARG A 296 -1.15 -16.12 8.01
CA ARG A 296 -0.32 -17.20 7.44
C ARG A 296 1.18 -16.90 7.49
N CYS A 297 1.56 -15.66 7.22
CA CYS A 297 2.98 -15.26 7.18
C CYS A 297 3.43 -14.52 8.46
N LYS A 298 2.49 -14.17 9.37
CA LYS A 298 2.77 -13.39 10.58
C LYS A 298 3.38 -12.01 10.28
N GLN A 299 3.01 -11.45 9.12
CA GLN A 299 3.49 -10.16 8.65
C GLN A 299 2.41 -9.10 8.76
N ILE A 300 2.75 -7.96 9.36
CA ILE A 300 1.93 -6.75 9.32
C ILE A 300 2.35 -5.97 8.08
N VAL A 301 1.43 -5.88 7.12
CA VAL A 301 1.64 -5.20 5.83
C VAL A 301 0.52 -4.20 5.63
N GLU A 302 0.86 -2.98 5.25
CA GLU A 302 -0.13 -1.96 4.90
C GLU A 302 -0.88 -2.35 3.60
N PRO A 303 -2.11 -1.83 3.37
CA PRO A 303 -2.89 -2.17 2.17
C PRO A 303 -2.12 -2.03 0.86
N SER A 304 -1.34 -0.95 0.71
CA SER A 304 -0.51 -0.72 -0.47
C SER A 304 0.54 -1.82 -0.69
N GLY A 305 1.14 -2.31 0.39
CA GLY A 305 2.12 -3.40 0.35
C GLY A 305 1.51 -4.77 0.09
N ALA A 306 0.23 -4.95 0.40
CA ALA A 306 -0.50 -6.21 0.19
C ALA A 306 -1.08 -6.36 -1.23
N ALA A 307 -1.18 -5.28 -2.01
CA ALA A 307 -1.75 -5.28 -3.36
C ALA A 307 -1.11 -6.33 -4.30
N PRO A 308 0.23 -6.58 -4.32
CA PRO A 308 0.82 -7.65 -5.12
C PRO A 308 0.30 -9.04 -4.78
N VAL A 309 0.11 -9.34 -3.49
CA VAL A 309 -0.44 -10.62 -3.03
C VAL A 309 -1.91 -10.73 -3.42
N ALA A 310 -2.69 -9.66 -3.32
CA ALA A 310 -4.07 -9.60 -3.80
C ALA A 310 -4.16 -9.96 -5.29
N ALA A 311 -3.31 -9.37 -6.13
CA ALA A 311 -3.28 -9.64 -7.58
C ALA A 311 -3.02 -11.11 -7.89
N VAL A 312 -2.09 -11.75 -7.18
CA VAL A 312 -1.77 -13.16 -7.34
C VAL A 312 -2.93 -14.05 -6.88
N LEU A 313 -3.47 -13.80 -5.70
CA LEU A 313 -4.57 -14.60 -5.13
C LEU A 313 -5.84 -14.55 -5.95
N LYS A 314 -6.07 -13.44 -6.65
CA LYS A 314 -7.27 -13.24 -7.49
C LYS A 314 -7.04 -13.61 -8.96
N GLY A 315 -5.87 -14.17 -9.30
CA GLY A 315 -5.57 -14.64 -10.66
C GLY A 315 -5.46 -13.50 -11.68
N LYS A 316 -5.16 -12.26 -11.21
CA LYS A 316 -4.92 -11.13 -12.12
C LYS A 316 -3.61 -11.31 -12.92
N VAL A 317 -2.71 -12.16 -12.42
CA VAL A 317 -1.43 -12.54 -13.05
C VAL A 317 -1.36 -14.06 -13.12
N ASP A 318 -0.98 -14.60 -14.28
CA ASP A 318 -0.73 -16.04 -14.44
C ASP A 318 0.62 -16.42 -13.82
N VAL A 319 0.55 -17.07 -12.66
CA VAL A 319 1.71 -17.44 -11.84
C VAL A 319 1.99 -18.95 -11.85
N LYS A 320 1.17 -19.76 -12.51
CA LYS A 320 1.24 -21.21 -12.42
C LYS A 320 2.58 -21.76 -12.90
N GLY A 321 3.27 -22.47 -12.00
CA GLY A 321 4.58 -23.08 -12.27
C GLY A 321 5.75 -22.09 -12.38
N LYS A 322 5.56 -20.81 -12.04
CA LYS A 322 6.56 -19.75 -12.13
C LYS A 322 7.10 -19.36 -10.75
N ASN A 323 8.31 -18.83 -10.71
CA ASN A 323 8.90 -18.18 -9.54
C ASN A 323 8.49 -16.71 -9.53
N VAL A 324 7.63 -16.34 -8.59
CA VAL A 324 6.98 -15.03 -8.54
C VAL A 324 7.35 -14.31 -7.25
N VAL A 325 7.85 -13.09 -7.37
CA VAL A 325 8.17 -12.24 -6.22
C VAL A 325 7.06 -11.20 -6.04
N CYS A 326 6.39 -11.21 -4.88
CA CYS A 326 5.49 -10.16 -4.44
C CYS A 326 6.24 -9.20 -3.52
N LEU A 327 6.33 -7.91 -3.90
CA LEU A 327 7.01 -6.89 -3.10
C LEU A 327 6.06 -6.33 -2.05
N LEU A 328 6.29 -6.65 -0.77
CA LEU A 328 5.56 -6.11 0.38
C LEU A 328 6.15 -4.75 0.77
N SER A 329 5.69 -3.68 0.14
CA SER A 329 6.38 -2.39 0.09
C SER A 329 6.42 -1.61 1.41
N GLY A 330 5.53 -1.91 2.36
CA GLY A 330 5.48 -1.23 3.66
C GLY A 330 4.53 -1.89 4.65
N GLY A 331 4.70 -1.55 5.93
CA GLY A 331 3.90 -2.04 7.06
C GLY A 331 3.37 -0.95 7.99
N ASN A 332 3.50 0.33 7.62
CA ASN A 332 3.09 1.47 8.46
C ASN A 332 1.57 1.70 8.41
N ILE A 333 0.83 0.75 8.93
CA ILE A 333 -0.64 0.79 9.02
C ILE A 333 -1.08 1.27 10.40
N ASP A 334 -2.19 2.00 10.45
CA ASP A 334 -2.81 2.40 11.71
C ASP A 334 -3.47 1.19 12.38
N VAL A 335 -3.22 1.00 13.69
CA VAL A 335 -3.74 -0.13 14.45
C VAL A 335 -5.27 -0.16 14.47
N SER A 336 -5.92 1.00 14.58
CA SER A 336 -7.39 1.09 14.52
C SER A 336 -7.93 0.68 13.14
N PHE A 337 -7.17 0.92 12.08
CA PHE A 337 -7.55 0.51 10.73
C PHE A 337 -7.34 -1.00 10.50
N ILE A 338 -6.35 -1.61 11.15
CA ILE A 338 -6.18 -3.08 11.16
C ILE A 338 -7.45 -3.77 11.66
N GLN A 339 -8.07 -3.22 12.71
CA GLN A 339 -9.32 -3.78 13.23
C GLN A 339 -10.41 -3.80 12.15
N CYS A 340 -10.59 -2.71 11.41
CA CYS A 340 -11.58 -2.64 10.34
C CYS A 340 -11.29 -3.67 9.23
N ILE A 341 -10.02 -3.82 8.83
CA ILE A 341 -9.61 -4.80 7.81
C ILE A 341 -9.88 -6.23 8.29
N ILE A 342 -9.54 -6.55 9.55
CA ILE A 342 -9.78 -7.87 10.11
C ILE A 342 -11.29 -8.17 10.11
N GLU A 343 -12.12 -7.24 10.58
CA GLU A 343 -13.57 -7.43 10.62
C GLU A 343 -14.16 -7.65 9.22
N GLN A 344 -13.81 -6.81 8.25
CA GLN A 344 -14.26 -6.95 6.86
C GLN A 344 -13.74 -8.24 6.22
N GLY A 345 -12.48 -8.59 6.47
CA GLY A 345 -11.88 -9.82 5.97
C GLY A 345 -12.54 -11.08 6.56
N LEU A 346 -12.94 -11.05 7.82
CA LEU A 346 -13.70 -12.14 8.46
C LEU A 346 -15.11 -12.28 7.89
N VAL A 347 -15.78 -11.15 7.59
CA VAL A 347 -17.09 -11.12 6.92
C VAL A 347 -17.00 -11.71 5.51
N SER A 348 -16.07 -11.22 4.69
CA SER A 348 -15.91 -11.67 3.29
C SER A 348 -15.56 -13.16 3.18
N ARG A 349 -14.91 -13.71 4.20
CA ARG A 349 -14.59 -15.15 4.31
C ARG A 349 -15.66 -15.97 4.99
N HIS A 350 -16.83 -15.39 5.26
CA HIS A 350 -17.95 -16.02 5.96
C HIS A 350 -17.56 -16.60 7.33
N ARG A 351 -16.59 -16.00 8.01
CA ARG A 351 -16.21 -16.35 9.39
C ARG A 351 -16.93 -15.50 10.43
N ARG A 352 -17.53 -14.40 10.00
CA ARG A 352 -18.40 -13.53 10.81
C ARG A 352 -19.83 -13.70 10.31
N LEU A 353 -20.72 -14.17 11.18
CA LEU A 353 -22.14 -14.30 10.92
C LEU A 353 -22.90 -13.26 11.75
N ARG A 354 -23.73 -12.44 11.10
CA ARG A 354 -24.63 -11.50 11.76
C ARG A 354 -26.05 -11.81 11.35
N PHE A 355 -26.93 -11.84 12.33
CA PHE A 355 -28.35 -12.08 12.09
C PHE A 355 -29.18 -11.55 13.25
N THR A 356 -30.45 -11.29 12.96
CA THR A 356 -31.45 -10.84 13.94
C THR A 356 -32.45 -11.94 14.16
N VAL A 357 -32.81 -12.17 15.42
CA VAL A 357 -33.85 -13.14 15.81
C VAL A 357 -34.93 -12.44 16.60
N THR A 358 -36.17 -12.51 16.10
CA THR A 358 -37.35 -12.04 16.87
C THR A 358 -37.78 -13.08 17.90
N LEU A 359 -37.83 -12.68 19.16
CA LEU A 359 -38.22 -13.53 20.29
C LEU A 359 -39.41 -12.95 21.03
N LEU A 360 -40.14 -13.79 21.74
CA LEU A 360 -41.07 -13.33 22.78
C LEU A 360 -40.29 -12.78 23.98
N ASP A 361 -40.68 -11.60 24.47
CA ASP A 361 -40.05 -10.95 25.64
C ASP A 361 -40.51 -11.65 26.94
N ARG A 362 -39.89 -12.78 27.26
CA ARG A 362 -40.14 -13.59 28.43
C ARG A 362 -38.83 -14.04 29.07
N PRO A 363 -38.79 -14.20 30.40
CA PRO A 363 -37.66 -14.81 31.10
C PRO A 363 -37.27 -16.15 30.47
N GLY A 364 -35.98 -16.30 30.13
CA GLY A 364 -35.43 -17.52 29.53
C GLY A 364 -35.40 -17.58 28.02
N SER A 365 -36.16 -16.75 27.28
CA SER A 365 -36.15 -16.76 25.79
C SER A 365 -34.78 -16.52 25.22
N LEU A 366 -34.08 -15.46 25.68
CA LEU A 366 -32.72 -15.14 25.26
C LEU A 366 -31.74 -16.26 25.66
N GLY A 367 -31.83 -16.75 26.89
CA GLY A 367 -30.95 -17.84 27.36
C GLY A 367 -31.07 -19.11 26.51
N LYS A 368 -32.30 -19.45 26.08
CA LYS A 368 -32.53 -20.59 25.18
C LYS A 368 -31.84 -20.35 23.81
N LEU A 369 -32.04 -19.19 23.19
CA LEU A 369 -31.41 -18.86 21.91
C LEU A 369 -29.88 -18.97 21.99
N LEU A 370 -29.25 -18.41 23.04
CA LEU A 370 -27.81 -18.45 23.20
C LEU A 370 -27.29 -19.91 23.41
N ASN A 371 -28.01 -20.73 24.15
CA ASN A 371 -27.66 -22.14 24.30
C ASN A 371 -27.76 -22.91 22.97
N ASP A 372 -28.82 -22.65 22.19
CA ASP A 372 -29.00 -23.30 20.90
C ASP A 372 -27.86 -22.90 19.91
N ILE A 373 -27.45 -21.63 19.88
CA ILE A 373 -26.30 -21.16 19.08
C ILE A 373 -24.99 -21.82 19.53
N ALA A 374 -24.77 -21.89 20.86
CA ALA A 374 -23.57 -22.50 21.43
C ALA A 374 -23.49 -24.00 21.12
N ALA A 375 -24.63 -24.72 21.18
CA ALA A 375 -24.69 -26.14 20.83
C ALA A 375 -24.33 -26.44 19.37
N LEU A 376 -24.47 -25.44 18.47
CA LEU A 376 -24.08 -25.53 17.07
C LEU A 376 -22.59 -25.20 16.83
N GLY A 377 -21.84 -24.88 17.90
CA GLY A 377 -20.40 -24.61 17.85
C GLY A 377 -20.05 -23.21 17.35
N ALA A 378 -21.00 -22.28 17.28
CA ALA A 378 -20.73 -20.87 16.95
C ALA A 378 -20.32 -20.11 18.23
N ASN A 379 -19.23 -19.31 18.10
CA ASN A 379 -18.75 -18.48 19.21
C ASN A 379 -19.44 -17.12 19.17
N ILE A 380 -20.23 -16.81 20.20
CA ILE A 380 -20.99 -15.56 20.31
C ILE A 380 -20.04 -14.40 20.66
N LEU A 381 -20.07 -13.33 19.88
CA LEU A 381 -19.21 -12.17 20.05
C LEU A 381 -19.95 -10.98 20.63
N SER A 382 -21.18 -10.74 20.15
CA SER A 382 -22.06 -9.72 20.72
C SER A 382 -23.50 -10.13 20.62
N VAL A 383 -24.30 -9.63 21.56
CA VAL A 383 -25.75 -9.78 21.60
C VAL A 383 -26.33 -8.43 22.00
N GLU A 384 -27.16 -7.88 21.15
CA GLU A 384 -27.90 -6.65 21.41
C GLU A 384 -29.39 -6.97 21.47
N HIS A 385 -30.04 -6.45 22.49
CA HIS A 385 -31.42 -6.71 22.80
C HIS A 385 -32.25 -5.46 22.56
N ASP A 386 -33.01 -5.43 21.48
CA ASP A 386 -33.77 -4.25 21.05
C ASP A 386 -35.28 -4.50 21.21
N ARG A 387 -35.94 -3.57 21.94
CA ARG A 387 -37.40 -3.53 22.15
C ARG A 387 -38.08 -2.46 21.30
N LEU A 388 -37.28 -1.64 20.56
CA LEU A 388 -37.77 -0.45 19.89
C LEU A 388 -37.78 -0.57 18.36
N THR A 389 -37.44 -1.75 17.84
CA THR A 389 -37.51 -2.02 16.39
C THR A 389 -38.92 -1.79 15.87
N ALA A 390 -39.08 -0.99 14.84
CA ALA A 390 -40.38 -0.70 14.24
C ALA A 390 -41.02 -1.95 13.64
N GLY A 391 -42.30 -2.19 13.99
CA GLY A 391 -43.07 -3.34 13.49
C GLY A 391 -43.10 -4.55 14.42
N LEU A 392 -42.43 -4.52 15.56
CA LEU A 392 -42.55 -5.57 16.61
C LEU A 392 -43.90 -5.47 17.32
N ASN A 393 -44.45 -6.62 17.69
CA ASN A 393 -45.57 -6.67 18.62
C ASN A 393 -45.10 -6.25 20.03
N PRO A 394 -45.99 -5.73 20.90
CA PRO A 394 -45.61 -5.25 22.25
C PRO A 394 -44.96 -6.30 23.19
N ASN A 395 -45.08 -7.59 22.87
CA ASN A 395 -44.48 -8.71 23.61
C ASN A 395 -43.33 -9.38 22.86
N GLU A 396 -42.82 -8.76 21.82
CA GLU A 396 -41.68 -9.24 21.03
C GLU A 396 -40.49 -8.33 21.18
N ILE A 397 -39.30 -8.90 20.93
CA ILE A 397 -38.02 -8.25 20.94
C ILE A 397 -37.18 -8.74 19.77
N ASP A 398 -36.38 -7.88 19.20
CA ASP A 398 -35.32 -8.27 18.30
C ASP A 398 -33.99 -8.46 19.06
N VAL A 399 -33.34 -9.55 18.77
CA VAL A 399 -32.01 -9.88 19.32
C VAL A 399 -31.03 -9.92 18.15
N HIS A 400 -30.16 -8.93 18.07
CA HIS A 400 -29.08 -8.89 17.09
C HIS A 400 -27.90 -9.69 17.61
N VAL A 401 -27.51 -10.71 16.87
CA VAL A 401 -26.43 -11.62 17.27
C VAL A 401 -25.29 -11.53 16.26
N SER A 402 -24.06 -11.40 16.77
CA SER A 402 -22.84 -11.56 15.98
C SER A 402 -22.08 -12.76 16.49
N CYS A 403 -21.75 -13.71 15.59
CA CYS A 403 -21.04 -14.93 15.91
C CYS A 403 -19.79 -15.10 15.03
N GLU A 404 -18.77 -15.74 15.57
CA GLU A 404 -17.69 -16.34 14.78
C GLU A 404 -18.07 -17.80 14.45
N VAL A 405 -17.90 -18.14 13.16
CA VAL A 405 -18.18 -19.47 12.61
C VAL A 405 -16.99 -19.98 11.80
N GLY A 406 -16.92 -21.28 11.57
CA GLY A 406 -15.80 -21.93 10.86
C GLY A 406 -15.77 -21.72 9.35
N GLY A 407 -16.66 -20.87 8.79
CA GLY A 407 -16.80 -20.59 7.36
C GLY A 407 -18.24 -20.75 6.88
N LYS A 408 -18.47 -20.54 5.58
CA LYS A 408 -19.82 -20.49 4.98
C LYS A 408 -20.69 -21.68 5.34
N ALA A 409 -20.21 -22.91 5.10
CA ALA A 409 -20.98 -24.13 5.38
C ALA A 409 -21.35 -24.30 6.86
N HIS A 410 -20.55 -23.75 7.79
CA HIS A 410 -20.90 -23.74 9.21
C HIS A 410 -21.95 -22.67 9.51
N GLY A 411 -21.79 -21.46 8.97
CA GLY A 411 -22.78 -20.38 9.11
C GLY A 411 -24.16 -20.78 8.57
N ASP A 412 -24.20 -21.35 7.37
CA ASP A 412 -25.44 -21.83 6.75
C ASP A 412 -26.14 -22.88 7.65
N ARG A 413 -25.38 -23.85 8.21
CA ARG A 413 -25.94 -24.83 9.15
C ARG A 413 -26.51 -24.20 10.43
N VAL A 414 -25.84 -23.18 10.97
CA VAL A 414 -26.32 -22.46 12.16
C VAL A 414 -27.67 -21.81 11.86
N LEU A 415 -27.78 -21.08 10.76
CA LEU A 415 -29.03 -20.42 10.35
C LEU A 415 -30.15 -21.42 10.09
N ASP A 416 -29.87 -22.45 9.28
CA ASP A 416 -30.88 -23.48 8.95
C ASP A 416 -31.42 -24.19 10.21
N GLN A 417 -30.55 -24.54 11.15
CA GLN A 417 -30.95 -25.21 12.39
C GLN A 417 -31.78 -24.30 13.30
N LEU A 418 -31.43 -23.00 13.39
CA LEU A 418 -32.24 -22.03 14.14
C LEU A 418 -33.65 -21.90 13.54
N ILE A 419 -33.74 -21.80 12.20
CA ILE A 419 -35.03 -21.74 11.49
C ILE A 419 -35.83 -22.99 11.69
N GLN A 420 -35.21 -24.20 11.61
CA GLN A 420 -35.86 -25.49 11.86
C GLN A 420 -36.36 -25.64 13.31
N THR A 421 -35.67 -25.02 14.26
CA THR A 421 -36.07 -25.00 15.68
C THR A 421 -37.21 -24.01 15.93
N GLY A 422 -37.64 -23.25 14.93
CA GLY A 422 -38.78 -22.35 14.96
C GLY A 422 -38.44 -20.90 15.28
N TYR A 423 -37.16 -20.49 15.18
CA TYR A 423 -36.78 -19.11 15.31
C TYR A 423 -37.07 -18.32 14.01
N HIS A 424 -37.53 -17.07 14.16
CA HIS A 424 -37.65 -16.12 13.09
C HIS A 424 -36.28 -15.44 12.90
N VAL A 425 -35.51 -15.87 11.89
CA VAL A 425 -34.15 -15.39 11.64
C VAL A 425 -34.15 -14.49 10.42
N LYS A 426 -33.55 -13.30 10.56
CA LYS A 426 -33.26 -12.36 9.49
C LYS A 426 -31.76 -12.19 9.40
N ILE A 427 -31.18 -12.38 8.23
CA ILE A 427 -29.75 -12.17 7.97
C ILE A 427 -29.51 -10.69 7.72
N ASP A 428 -28.54 -10.10 8.41
CA ASP A 428 -28.18 -8.67 8.31
C ASP A 428 -27.24 -8.38 7.14
#